data_84afcd26673ea3e816df106316a088d6
#
_entry.id   84afcd26673ea3e816df106316a088d6
#
_cell.length_a   1.000
_cell.length_b   1.000
_cell.length_c   1.000
_cell.angle_alpha   90.00
_cell.angle_beta   90.00
_cell.angle_gamma   90.00
#
_symmetry.space_group_name_H-M   'P 1'
#
loop_
_entity.id
_entity.type
_entity.pdbx_description
1 polymer ?
#
loop_
_entity_poly.entity_id
_entity_poly.type
_entity_poly.pdbx_seq_one_letter_code
_entity_poly.pdbx_strand_id
1 'polypeptide(L)'
;FKELEPLDDLLQILEESLVEEPPISIKDGGLFKNGFNAQLDEYLEASKNGKTWLAELQAKERERTGIKSLKISFNKVFGYFIEITRANLNNFQPEAFGYNRKQTLSNAERFITDELKEKEDIILGAEDKAVELEYELFVKLREHIKTYTERLQKQAKIISELDCLQSFAEIAQKYNYVKPTFSDDKVLHLENSRHPVVERVM
;
A
#
# COMPACT_ATOMS: atom_id res chain seq x y z
N PHE A 1 1.35 -34.95 4.87
CA PHE A 1 0.40 -34.23 5.76
C PHE A 1 0.92 -34.03 7.19
N LYS A 2 1.59 -35.04 7.81
CA LYS A 2 2.10 -34.91 9.19
C LYS A 2 3.23 -33.86 9.37
N GLU A 3 3.83 -33.42 8.29
CA GLU A 3 4.92 -32.44 8.28
C GLU A 3 4.47 -31.01 7.89
N LEU A 4 3.18 -30.84 7.56
CA LEU A 4 2.58 -29.53 7.40
C LEU A 4 2.35 -28.94 8.77
N GLU A 5 3.11 -27.92 9.12
CA GLU A 5 2.98 -27.17 10.37
C GLU A 5 2.34 -25.83 10.05
N PRO A 6 1.24 -25.44 10.69
CA PRO A 6 0.68 -24.12 10.51
C PRO A 6 1.69 -23.04 10.96
N LEU A 7 1.67 -21.91 10.28
CA LEU A 7 2.49 -20.74 10.60
C LEU A 7 1.63 -19.69 11.33
N ASP A 8 0.85 -20.13 12.32
CA ASP A 8 -0.12 -19.29 13.02
C ASP A 8 0.52 -18.09 13.70
N ASP A 9 1.74 -18.27 14.22
CA ASP A 9 2.56 -17.22 14.79
C ASP A 9 2.92 -16.11 13.77
N LEU A 10 3.28 -16.49 12.56
CA LEU A 10 3.54 -15.54 11.47
C LEU A 10 2.24 -14.90 10.96
N LEU A 11 1.19 -15.69 10.80
CA LEU A 11 -0.12 -15.21 10.38
C LEU A 11 -0.64 -14.15 11.34
N GLN A 12 -0.61 -14.41 12.64
CA GLN A 12 -1.04 -13.47 13.66
C GLN A 12 -0.30 -12.13 13.57
N ILE A 13 1.03 -12.15 13.45
CA ILE A 13 1.85 -10.94 13.33
C ILE A 13 1.45 -10.13 12.08
N LEU A 14 1.23 -10.78 10.94
CA LEU A 14 0.84 -10.12 9.71
C LEU A 14 -0.58 -9.54 9.81
N GLU A 15 -1.52 -10.28 10.40
CA GLU A 15 -2.89 -9.83 10.61
C GLU A 15 -3.00 -8.67 11.60
N GLU A 16 -2.19 -8.66 12.65
CA GLU A 16 -2.16 -7.57 13.63
C GLU A 16 -1.48 -6.32 13.09
N SER A 17 -0.50 -6.47 12.19
CA SER A 17 0.31 -5.34 11.70
C SER A 17 -0.20 -4.70 10.44
N LEU A 18 -0.58 -5.48 9.42
CA LEU A 18 -0.82 -4.98 8.07
C LEU A 18 -2.31 -4.72 7.79
N VAL A 19 -2.58 -3.69 6.98
CA VAL A 19 -3.92 -3.45 6.44
C VAL A 19 -4.31 -4.54 5.44
N GLU A 20 -5.62 -4.72 5.16
CA GLU A 20 -6.11 -5.73 4.22
C GLU A 20 -5.67 -5.45 2.78
N GLU A 21 -5.67 -4.17 2.37
CA GLU A 21 -5.24 -3.72 1.05
C GLU A 21 -4.00 -2.81 1.21
N PRO A 22 -2.80 -3.38 1.28
CA PRO A 22 -1.58 -2.60 1.46
C PRO A 22 -1.25 -1.79 0.20
N PRO A 23 -0.63 -0.60 0.35
CA PRO A 23 -0.20 0.22 -0.77
C PRO A 23 0.85 -0.51 -1.62
N ILE A 24 0.91 -0.19 -2.91
CA ILE A 24 1.89 -0.77 -3.84
C ILE A 24 3.31 -0.35 -3.45
N SER A 25 3.47 0.86 -2.93
CA SER A 25 4.76 1.40 -2.49
C SER A 25 4.72 1.82 -1.03
N ILE A 26 5.72 1.39 -0.27
CA ILE A 26 5.91 1.82 1.13
C ILE A 26 6.05 3.35 1.26
N LYS A 27 6.44 4.04 0.19
CA LYS A 27 6.58 5.50 0.16
C LYS A 27 5.23 6.23 0.17
N ASP A 28 4.16 5.52 -0.16
CA ASP A 28 2.81 6.10 -0.18
C ASP A 28 2.21 6.17 1.23
N GLY A 29 2.80 5.47 2.20
CA GLY A 29 2.28 5.34 3.57
C GLY A 29 1.02 4.48 3.66
N GLY A 30 0.53 4.25 4.88
CA GLY A 30 -0.71 3.51 5.10
C GLY A 30 -0.59 1.99 5.04
N LEU A 31 0.60 1.45 5.30
CA LEU A 31 0.85 0.01 5.34
C LEU A 31 0.34 -0.66 6.61
N PHE A 32 0.46 0.02 7.74
CA PHE A 32 0.15 -0.54 9.06
C PHE A 32 -1.24 -0.18 9.55
N LYS A 33 -1.86 -1.09 10.29
CA LYS A 33 -3.14 -0.86 10.96
C LYS A 33 -3.02 0.18 12.07
N ASN A 34 -4.10 0.94 12.28
CA ASN A 34 -4.21 1.79 13.46
C ASN A 34 -4.13 0.92 14.72
N GLY A 35 -3.41 1.38 15.73
CA GLY A 35 -3.17 0.66 16.98
C GLY A 35 -1.93 -0.25 16.94
N PHE A 36 -1.30 -0.44 15.79
CA PHE A 36 -0.08 -1.25 15.70
C PHE A 36 1.13 -0.56 16.37
N ASN A 37 1.25 0.75 16.20
CA ASN A 37 2.32 1.54 16.81
C ASN A 37 1.80 2.91 17.27
N ALA A 38 1.86 3.17 18.58
CA ALA A 38 1.30 4.39 19.16
C ALA A 38 1.93 5.68 18.61
N GLN A 39 3.23 5.68 18.30
CA GLN A 39 3.92 6.84 17.75
C GLN A 39 3.51 7.12 16.30
N LEU A 40 3.28 6.05 15.53
CA LEU A 40 2.76 6.17 14.16
C LEU A 40 1.34 6.73 14.18
N ASP A 41 0.49 6.23 15.06
CA ASP A 41 -0.87 6.72 15.24
C ASP A 41 -0.89 8.20 15.59
N GLU A 42 0.01 8.67 16.48
CA GLU A 42 0.16 10.08 16.85
C GLU A 42 0.51 10.95 15.63
N TYR A 43 1.47 10.52 14.79
CA TYR A 43 1.83 11.25 13.58
C TYR A 43 0.71 11.29 12.55
N LEU A 44 0.02 10.16 12.35
CA LEU A 44 -1.12 10.07 11.43
C LEU A 44 -2.29 10.94 11.89
N GLU A 45 -2.57 10.99 13.20
CA GLU A 45 -3.59 11.84 13.77
C GLU A 45 -3.23 13.33 13.62
N ALA A 46 -1.99 13.70 13.87
CA ALA A 46 -1.52 15.08 13.69
C ALA A 46 -1.66 15.53 12.23
N SER A 47 -1.31 14.67 11.27
CA SER A 47 -1.51 14.95 9.83
C SER A 47 -3.00 15.09 9.47
N LYS A 48 -3.86 14.17 9.96
CA LYS A 48 -5.31 14.20 9.74
C LYS A 48 -5.94 15.47 10.31
N ASN A 49 -5.60 15.82 11.54
CA ASN A 49 -6.08 17.04 12.19
C ASN A 49 -5.63 18.29 11.42
N GLY A 50 -4.42 18.29 10.88
CA GLY A 50 -3.93 19.34 10.00
C GLY A 50 -4.75 19.49 8.73
N LYS A 51 -5.12 18.41 8.07
CA LYS A 51 -5.99 18.45 6.86
C LYS A 51 -7.40 18.95 7.16
N THR A 52 -7.95 18.58 8.31
CA THR A 52 -9.24 19.10 8.78
C THR A 52 -9.15 20.59 9.01
N TRP A 53 -8.12 21.05 9.70
CA TRP A 53 -7.87 22.47 9.93
C TRP A 53 -7.73 23.28 8.62
N LEU A 54 -7.05 22.72 7.59
CA LEU A 54 -6.95 23.37 6.26
C LEU A 54 -8.33 23.55 5.60
N ALA A 55 -9.23 22.58 5.72
CA ALA A 55 -10.58 22.67 5.20
C ALA A 55 -11.41 23.73 5.94
N GLU A 56 -11.28 23.80 7.26
CA GLU A 56 -11.91 24.83 8.10
C GLU A 56 -11.36 26.22 7.79
N LEU A 57 -10.05 26.37 7.64
CA LEU A 57 -9.42 27.61 7.22
C LEU A 57 -9.94 28.05 5.86
N GLN A 58 -10.04 27.14 4.89
CA GLN A 58 -10.60 27.47 3.57
C GLN A 58 -12.04 28.00 3.66
N ALA A 59 -12.87 27.38 4.50
CA ALA A 59 -14.25 27.85 4.71
C ALA A 59 -14.27 29.24 5.38
N LYS A 60 -13.49 29.46 6.42
CA LYS A 60 -13.33 30.72 7.13
C LYS A 60 -12.85 31.86 6.18
N GLU A 61 -11.85 31.55 5.34
CA GLU A 61 -11.30 32.53 4.40
C GLU A 61 -12.29 32.87 3.27
N ARG A 62 -13.08 31.90 2.81
CA ARG A 62 -14.18 32.19 1.87
C ARG A 62 -15.24 33.11 2.43
N GLU A 63 -15.60 32.93 3.70
CA GLU A 63 -16.57 33.79 4.40
C GLU A 63 -15.96 35.17 4.63
N ARG A 64 -14.72 35.24 5.14
CA ARG A 64 -14.04 36.50 5.46
C ARG A 64 -13.80 37.38 4.23
N THR A 65 -13.43 36.75 3.08
CA THR A 65 -13.13 37.48 1.83
C THR A 65 -14.34 37.64 0.92
N GLY A 66 -15.42 36.90 1.14
CA GLY A 66 -16.58 36.86 0.24
C GLY A 66 -16.30 36.11 -1.08
N ILE A 67 -15.11 35.52 -1.26
CA ILE A 67 -14.67 34.85 -2.50
C ILE A 67 -14.98 33.36 -2.43
N LYS A 68 -16.11 32.95 -2.97
CA LYS A 68 -16.55 31.52 -2.96
C LYS A 68 -15.61 30.57 -3.69
N SER A 69 -14.89 31.06 -4.71
CA SER A 69 -13.96 30.26 -5.51
C SER A 69 -12.56 30.12 -4.90
N LEU A 70 -12.29 30.79 -3.76
CA LEU A 70 -11.04 30.65 -3.05
C LEU A 70 -10.76 29.19 -2.69
N LYS A 71 -9.54 28.74 -2.95
CA LYS A 71 -9.07 27.37 -2.65
C LYS A 71 -7.75 27.42 -1.90
N ILE A 72 -7.60 26.53 -0.93
CA ILE A 72 -6.29 26.19 -0.37
C ILE A 72 -5.81 24.93 -1.07
N SER A 73 -4.60 24.97 -1.62
CA SER A 73 -3.98 23.87 -2.37
C SER A 73 -2.53 23.72 -1.98
N PHE A 74 -1.94 22.58 -2.32
CA PHE A 74 -0.55 22.23 -2.05
C PHE A 74 0.25 22.09 -3.35
N ASN A 75 1.50 22.54 -3.33
CA ASN A 75 2.47 22.30 -4.38
C ASN A 75 3.82 21.94 -3.75
N LYS A 76 4.50 20.92 -4.26
CA LYS A 76 5.78 20.43 -3.70
C LYS A 76 6.88 21.48 -3.65
N VAL A 77 6.84 22.52 -4.50
CA VAL A 77 7.85 23.59 -4.56
C VAL A 77 7.51 24.75 -3.62
N PHE A 78 6.22 25.06 -3.48
CA PHE A 78 5.76 26.26 -2.77
C PHE A 78 5.03 25.97 -1.46
N GLY A 79 4.75 24.71 -1.15
CA GLY A 79 3.96 24.31 0.01
C GLY A 79 2.46 24.60 -0.16
N TYR A 80 1.77 24.86 0.95
CA TYR A 80 0.37 25.28 0.92
C TYR A 80 0.21 26.74 0.52
N PHE A 81 -0.84 27.04 -0.27
CA PHE A 81 -1.15 28.39 -0.71
C PHE A 81 -2.65 28.58 -0.89
N ILE A 82 -3.08 29.82 -0.76
CA ILE A 82 -4.44 30.28 -1.06
C ILE A 82 -4.45 30.74 -2.51
N GLU A 83 -5.29 30.16 -3.36
CA GLU A 83 -5.43 30.51 -4.76
C GLU A 83 -6.72 31.29 -5.00
N ILE A 84 -6.58 32.47 -5.62
CA ILE A 84 -7.69 33.37 -5.99
C ILE A 84 -7.60 33.62 -7.50
N THR A 85 -8.71 33.39 -8.20
CA THR A 85 -8.80 33.66 -9.63
C THR A 85 -8.76 35.15 -9.94
N ARG A 86 -8.19 35.53 -11.09
CA ARG A 86 -8.07 36.95 -11.49
C ARG A 86 -9.39 37.69 -11.54
N ALA A 87 -10.48 37.02 -11.88
CA ALA A 87 -11.81 37.63 -11.88
C ALA A 87 -12.22 38.21 -10.51
N ASN A 88 -11.72 37.62 -9.43
CA ASN A 88 -12.03 38.02 -8.06
C ASN A 88 -10.99 39.00 -7.46
N LEU A 89 -9.89 39.26 -8.15
CA LEU A 89 -8.83 40.15 -7.67
C LEU A 89 -9.13 41.65 -7.94
N ASN A 90 -10.02 41.98 -8.88
CA ASN A 90 -10.26 43.37 -9.28
C ASN A 90 -10.76 44.27 -8.14
N ASN A 91 -11.47 43.68 -7.17
CA ASN A 91 -12.00 44.44 -5.98
C ASN A 91 -11.42 43.89 -4.68
N PHE A 92 -10.38 43.04 -4.73
CA PHE A 92 -9.78 42.41 -3.58
C PHE A 92 -8.43 43.06 -3.23
N GLN A 93 -8.27 43.46 -1.99
CA GLN A 93 -7.02 44.03 -1.46
C GLN A 93 -6.33 42.99 -0.58
N PRO A 94 -5.40 42.20 -1.11
CA PRO A 94 -4.75 41.09 -0.38
C PRO A 94 -4.13 41.55 0.96
N GLU A 95 -3.50 42.69 0.96
CA GLU A 95 -2.79 43.22 2.12
C GLU A 95 -3.74 43.53 3.32
N ALA A 96 -4.98 43.95 3.04
CA ALA A 96 -6.00 44.18 4.08
C ALA A 96 -6.41 42.87 4.79
N PHE A 97 -6.18 41.75 4.17
CA PHE A 97 -6.45 40.42 4.72
C PHE A 97 -5.20 39.69 5.24
N GLY A 98 -4.02 40.32 5.20
CA GLY A 98 -2.75 39.73 5.62
C GLY A 98 -2.23 38.68 4.64
N TYR A 99 -2.59 38.79 3.36
CA TYR A 99 -2.15 37.88 2.30
C TYR A 99 -0.85 38.37 1.66
N ASN A 100 0.17 37.57 1.77
CA ASN A 100 1.45 37.80 1.11
C ASN A 100 1.46 37.09 -0.24
N ARG A 101 1.69 37.83 -1.33
CA ARG A 101 1.74 37.24 -2.68
C ARG A 101 2.94 36.35 -2.82
N LYS A 102 2.70 35.07 -3.26
CA LYS A 102 3.71 34.05 -3.48
C LYS A 102 4.00 33.84 -4.95
N GLN A 103 2.95 33.82 -5.79
CA GLN A 103 3.07 33.56 -7.23
C GLN A 103 1.92 34.17 -8.02
N THR A 104 2.25 34.72 -9.19
CA THR A 104 1.27 35.21 -10.16
C THR A 104 1.20 34.24 -11.34
N LEU A 105 -0.02 33.77 -11.65
CA LEU A 105 -0.31 32.91 -12.80
C LEU A 105 -1.12 33.71 -13.85
N SER A 106 -1.30 33.11 -15.02
CA SER A 106 -2.10 33.74 -16.09
C SER A 106 -3.56 33.98 -15.70
N ASN A 107 -4.15 33.11 -14.91
CA ASN A 107 -5.58 33.10 -14.54
C ASN A 107 -5.86 33.22 -13.04
N ALA A 108 -4.84 33.23 -12.18
CA ALA A 108 -4.98 33.29 -10.73
C ALA A 108 -3.75 33.91 -10.06
N GLU A 109 -3.87 34.28 -8.82
CA GLU A 109 -2.74 34.58 -7.93
C GLU A 109 -2.76 33.68 -6.71
N ARG A 110 -1.56 33.38 -6.20
CA ARG A 110 -1.33 32.54 -5.04
C ARG A 110 -0.76 33.35 -3.91
N PHE A 111 -1.35 33.16 -2.75
CA PHE A 111 -1.01 33.87 -1.54
C PHE A 111 -0.66 32.93 -0.41
N ILE A 112 0.05 33.45 0.59
CA ILE A 112 0.34 32.77 1.84
C ILE A 112 0.00 33.70 3.00
N THR A 113 -0.42 33.12 4.13
CA THR A 113 -0.57 33.85 5.40
C THR A 113 0.40 33.24 6.42
N ASP A 114 0.75 34.01 7.45
CA ASP A 114 1.63 33.54 8.52
C ASP A 114 1.01 32.34 9.25
N GLU A 115 -0.32 32.34 9.50
CA GLU A 115 -1.08 31.26 10.10
C GLU A 115 -0.96 29.96 9.25
N LEU A 116 -1.09 30.08 7.91
CA LEU A 116 -0.96 28.93 7.00
C LEU A 116 0.45 28.37 6.99
N LYS A 117 1.47 29.23 7.06
CA LYS A 117 2.86 28.83 7.07
C LYS A 117 3.26 28.07 8.34
N GLU A 118 2.87 28.57 9.50
CA GLU A 118 3.13 27.90 10.79
C GLU A 118 2.51 26.49 10.84
N LYS A 119 1.28 26.36 10.35
CA LYS A 119 0.59 25.07 10.32
C LYS A 119 1.14 24.12 9.25
N GLU A 120 1.63 24.65 8.13
CA GLU A 120 2.30 23.87 7.08
C GLU A 120 3.47 23.07 7.66
N ASP A 121 4.34 23.69 8.41
CA ASP A 121 5.52 23.04 8.99
C ASP A 121 5.13 21.88 9.93
N ILE A 122 4.03 22.05 10.67
CA ILE A 122 3.52 20.98 11.55
C ILE A 122 2.92 19.83 10.75
N ILE A 123 2.11 20.12 9.74
CA ILE A 123 1.41 19.12 8.93
C ILE A 123 2.41 18.29 8.12
N LEU A 124 3.31 18.95 7.38
CA LEU A 124 4.31 18.28 6.55
C LEU A 124 5.30 17.51 7.41
N GLY A 125 5.72 18.09 8.54
CA GLY A 125 6.62 17.41 9.47
C GLY A 125 6.00 16.13 10.09
N ALA A 126 4.70 16.11 10.32
CA ALA A 126 4.00 14.92 10.79
C ALA A 126 3.88 13.85 9.69
N GLU A 127 3.57 14.24 8.45
CA GLU A 127 3.52 13.32 7.30
C GLU A 127 4.88 12.68 7.02
N ASP A 128 5.94 13.47 6.96
CA ASP A 128 7.29 12.97 6.71
C ASP A 128 7.74 11.98 7.80
N LYS A 129 7.49 12.31 9.07
CA LYS A 129 7.79 11.42 10.20
C LYS A 129 6.97 10.13 10.19
N ALA A 130 5.70 10.20 9.79
CA ALA A 130 4.86 9.02 9.65
C ALA A 130 5.44 8.06 8.59
N VAL A 131 5.79 8.56 7.40
CA VAL A 131 6.36 7.76 6.30
C VAL A 131 7.72 7.18 6.70
N GLU A 132 8.58 7.95 7.37
CA GLU A 132 9.88 7.47 7.84
C GLU A 132 9.73 6.35 8.88
N LEU A 133 8.84 6.52 9.86
CA LEU A 133 8.57 5.51 10.87
C LEU A 133 7.92 4.26 10.27
N GLU A 134 6.99 4.40 9.31
CA GLU A 134 6.43 3.25 8.60
C GLU A 134 7.50 2.44 7.86
N TYR A 135 8.46 3.13 7.23
CA TYR A 135 9.59 2.45 6.59
C TYR A 135 10.46 1.68 7.59
N GLU A 136 10.75 2.27 8.75
CA GLU A 136 11.50 1.57 9.81
C GLU A 136 10.75 0.33 10.33
N LEU A 137 9.44 0.46 10.57
CA LEU A 137 8.59 -0.64 11.00
C LEU A 137 8.51 -1.75 9.95
N PHE A 138 8.40 -1.37 8.67
CA PHE A 138 8.46 -2.32 7.56
C PHE A 138 9.78 -3.09 7.52
N VAL A 139 10.91 -2.42 7.68
CA VAL A 139 12.21 -3.09 7.71
C VAL A 139 12.28 -4.08 8.88
N LYS A 140 11.81 -3.70 10.07
CA LYS A 140 11.75 -4.61 11.24
C LYS A 140 10.85 -5.82 10.97
N LEU A 141 9.67 -5.61 10.42
CA LEU A 141 8.74 -6.69 10.07
C LEU A 141 9.36 -7.63 9.02
N ARG A 142 9.97 -7.09 7.97
CA ARG A 142 10.67 -7.86 6.94
C ARG A 142 11.81 -8.72 7.52
N GLU A 143 12.65 -8.15 8.37
CA GLU A 143 13.73 -8.92 9.01
C GLU A 143 13.15 -10.01 9.94
N HIS A 144 12.02 -9.76 10.59
CA HIS A 144 11.33 -10.78 11.38
C HIS A 144 10.80 -11.91 10.47
N ILE A 145 10.13 -11.59 9.36
CA ILE A 145 9.62 -12.59 8.39
C ILE A 145 10.77 -13.45 7.83
N LYS A 146 11.97 -12.90 7.63
CA LYS A 146 13.15 -13.64 7.18
C LYS A 146 13.50 -14.81 8.10
N THR A 147 13.20 -14.73 9.40
CA THR A 147 13.43 -15.85 10.33
C THR A 147 12.56 -17.06 10.04
N TYR A 148 11.47 -16.89 9.30
CA TYR A 148 10.55 -17.94 8.88
C TYR A 148 10.89 -18.57 7.52
N THR A 149 11.94 -18.09 6.83
CA THR A 149 12.25 -18.48 5.45
C THR A 149 12.36 -20.00 5.30
N GLU A 150 13.07 -20.69 6.19
CA GLU A 150 13.25 -22.15 6.12
C GLU A 150 11.91 -22.90 6.29
N ARG A 151 11.08 -22.45 7.25
CA ARG A 151 9.75 -23.03 7.49
C ARG A 151 8.85 -22.81 6.26
N LEU A 152 8.83 -21.62 5.70
CA LEU A 152 8.06 -21.29 4.48
C LEU A 152 8.51 -22.13 3.27
N GLN A 153 9.81 -22.26 3.06
CA GLN A 153 10.36 -23.06 1.96
C GLN A 153 10.03 -24.56 2.12
N LYS A 154 10.11 -25.09 3.35
CA LYS A 154 9.70 -26.46 3.66
C LYS A 154 8.22 -26.67 3.32
N GLN A 155 7.33 -25.77 3.77
CA GLN A 155 5.91 -25.86 3.48
C GLN A 155 5.62 -25.78 1.98
N ALA A 156 6.24 -24.82 1.27
CA ALA A 156 6.08 -24.68 -0.17
C ALA A 156 6.49 -25.96 -0.92
N LYS A 157 7.58 -26.62 -0.50
CA LYS A 157 8.01 -27.90 -1.09
C LYS A 157 6.97 -29.00 -0.88
N ILE A 158 6.45 -29.14 0.34
CA ILE A 158 5.43 -30.17 0.64
C ILE A 158 4.16 -29.91 -0.18
N ILE A 159 3.71 -28.67 -0.26
CA ILE A 159 2.52 -28.31 -1.05
C ILE A 159 2.73 -28.59 -2.54
N SER A 160 3.91 -28.26 -3.08
CA SER A 160 4.22 -28.53 -4.50
C SER A 160 4.24 -30.02 -4.83
N GLU A 161 4.78 -30.86 -3.93
CA GLU A 161 4.75 -32.31 -4.08
C GLU A 161 3.31 -32.86 -4.05
N LEU A 162 2.47 -32.36 -3.15
CA LEU A 162 1.05 -32.75 -3.05
C LEU A 162 0.27 -32.33 -4.30
N ASP A 163 0.49 -31.13 -4.82
CA ASP A 163 -0.15 -30.64 -6.05
C ASP A 163 0.22 -31.51 -7.25
N CYS A 164 1.50 -31.87 -7.40
CA CYS A 164 1.93 -32.79 -8.43
C CYS A 164 1.29 -34.19 -8.29
N LEU A 165 1.24 -34.76 -7.09
CA LEU A 165 0.63 -36.04 -6.82
C LEU A 165 -0.88 -36.04 -7.09
N GLN A 166 -1.57 -34.99 -6.71
CA GLN A 166 -2.99 -34.80 -7.02
C GLN A 166 -3.23 -34.73 -8.51
N SER A 167 -2.45 -33.95 -9.25
CA SER A 167 -2.54 -33.83 -10.70
C SER A 167 -2.31 -35.19 -11.39
N PHE A 168 -1.33 -35.99 -10.93
CA PHE A 168 -1.11 -37.32 -11.44
C PHE A 168 -2.26 -38.27 -11.13
N ALA A 169 -2.84 -38.20 -9.93
CA ALA A 169 -3.97 -39.05 -9.54
C ALA A 169 -5.21 -38.72 -10.37
N GLU A 170 -5.54 -37.45 -10.58
CA GLU A 170 -6.66 -36.99 -11.40
C GLU A 170 -6.50 -37.49 -12.88
N ILE A 171 -5.32 -37.28 -13.44
CA ILE A 171 -5.02 -37.71 -14.81
C ILE A 171 -5.09 -39.23 -14.93
N ALA A 172 -4.52 -39.99 -13.98
CA ALA A 172 -4.57 -41.44 -13.96
C ALA A 172 -6.00 -41.98 -13.90
N GLN A 173 -6.83 -41.38 -13.04
CA GLN A 173 -8.25 -41.72 -12.93
C GLN A 173 -9.02 -41.39 -14.20
N LYS A 174 -8.83 -40.18 -14.74
CA LYS A 174 -9.57 -39.67 -15.91
C LYS A 174 -9.26 -40.47 -17.19
N TYR A 175 -8.02 -40.91 -17.34
CA TYR A 175 -7.54 -41.60 -18.57
C TYR A 175 -7.19 -43.07 -18.34
N ASN A 176 -7.53 -43.64 -17.20
CA ASN A 176 -7.25 -45.04 -16.85
C ASN A 176 -5.77 -45.40 -16.98
N TYR A 177 -4.90 -44.54 -16.46
CA TYR A 177 -3.48 -44.85 -16.39
C TYR A 177 -3.20 -45.72 -15.18
N VAL A 178 -2.24 -46.66 -15.34
CA VAL A 178 -1.83 -47.58 -14.30
C VAL A 178 -0.40 -47.28 -13.84
N LYS A 179 -0.13 -47.57 -12.58
CA LYS A 179 1.23 -47.46 -12.03
C LYS A 179 2.15 -48.52 -12.66
N PRO A 180 3.29 -48.11 -13.24
CA PRO A 180 4.24 -49.08 -13.78
C PRO A 180 4.92 -49.85 -12.65
N THR A 181 5.29 -51.09 -12.95
CA THR A 181 6.13 -51.93 -12.10
C THR A 181 7.57 -51.78 -12.56
N PHE A 182 8.48 -51.52 -11.65
CA PHE A 182 9.92 -51.44 -11.96
C PHE A 182 10.57 -52.79 -11.64
N SER A 183 11.48 -53.23 -12.53
CA SER A 183 12.30 -54.43 -12.37
C SER A 183 13.77 -54.03 -12.50
N ASP A 184 14.64 -54.73 -11.78
CA ASP A 184 16.09 -54.57 -11.90
C ASP A 184 16.63 -55.27 -13.16
N ASP A 185 15.80 -56.08 -13.83
CA ASP A 185 16.13 -56.71 -15.10
C ASP A 185 16.08 -55.66 -16.23
N LYS A 186 16.99 -55.79 -17.21
CA LYS A 186 17.03 -54.90 -18.39
C LYS A 186 15.92 -55.26 -19.41
N VAL A 187 14.69 -55.41 -18.94
CA VAL A 187 13.53 -55.81 -19.75
C VAL A 187 12.51 -54.68 -19.74
N LEU A 188 12.00 -54.29 -20.91
CA LEU A 188 10.84 -53.43 -21.06
C LEU A 188 9.66 -54.31 -21.54
N HIS A 189 8.66 -54.48 -20.69
CA HIS A 189 7.42 -55.19 -20.98
C HIS A 189 6.26 -54.19 -21.06
N LEU A 190 5.59 -54.11 -22.19
CA LEU A 190 4.47 -53.25 -22.47
C LEU A 190 3.25 -54.03 -22.91
N GLU A 191 2.17 -53.96 -22.14
CA GLU A 191 0.87 -54.53 -22.51
C GLU A 191 -0.11 -53.41 -22.81
N ASN A 192 -0.81 -53.48 -23.96
CA ASN A 192 -1.82 -52.51 -24.38
C ASN A 192 -1.32 -51.07 -24.29
N SER A 193 -0.08 -50.79 -24.71
CA SER A 193 0.54 -49.47 -24.59
C SER A 193 -0.21 -48.42 -25.40
N ARG A 194 -0.36 -47.25 -24.80
CA ARG A 194 -1.02 -46.09 -25.38
C ARG A 194 -0.10 -44.89 -25.33
N HIS A 195 -0.16 -44.03 -26.36
CA HIS A 195 0.61 -42.82 -26.35
C HIS A 195 -0.23 -41.67 -25.75
N PRO A 196 0.15 -41.07 -24.60
CA PRO A 196 -0.70 -40.18 -23.83
C PRO A 196 -1.09 -38.88 -24.58
N VAL A 197 -0.32 -38.47 -25.58
CA VAL A 197 -0.65 -37.29 -26.41
C VAL A 197 -1.53 -37.71 -27.60
N VAL A 198 -1.20 -38.80 -28.29
CA VAL A 198 -1.91 -39.24 -29.50
C VAL A 198 -3.35 -39.63 -29.17
N GLU A 199 -3.59 -40.33 -28.07
CA GLU A 199 -4.95 -40.73 -27.65
C GLU A 199 -5.88 -39.56 -27.29
N ARG A 200 -5.34 -38.33 -27.17
CA ARG A 200 -6.10 -37.12 -26.89
C ARG A 200 -6.40 -36.25 -28.11
N VAL A 201 -5.69 -36.50 -29.21
CA VAL A 201 -5.79 -35.68 -30.43
C VAL A 201 -6.58 -36.43 -31.51
N MET A 202 -6.71 -37.73 -31.37
CA MET A 202 -7.50 -38.61 -32.22
C MET A 202 -8.90 -38.83 -31.66
#